data_129f5f73b40e05585bb81b4a3e1a74a1
#
_entry.id   129f5f73b40e05585bb81b4a3e1a74a1
#
_cell.length_a   1.000
_cell.length_b   1.000
_cell.length_c   1.000
_cell.angle_alpha   90.00
_cell.angle_beta   90.00
_cell.angle_gamma   90.00
#
_symmetry.space_group_name_H-M   'P 1'
#
loop_
_entity.id
_entity.type
_entity.pdbx_description
1 polymer ?
#
loop_
_entity_poly.entity_id
_entity_poly.type
_entity_poly.pdbx_seq_one_letter_code
_entity_poly.pdbx_strand_id
1 'polypeptide(L)'
;MSSWPAVRTLPACLLLALALTSSSVLAAPPSVQKRVERRAETEQLVLQVLEGKLAVPTAISRLRLLREEPYAAGMITQALPRVLEPRRLRDVTAVLAGLEVRTAEPTLVGLARHEDGAVRMYAVQGLGRLRSQRTDVMLPLLEDKSLGVRREVARALGATRNPKVGAALLTSARAETDPQTRVLLLEAVGASGDKKQAPALKAFLDDSSESTRFSAARGLCLLGAPEGFDFSRKLLASEDKLVRRQGLALYEGIPVKQSAPALRPLLEDKDRTLAAGAARILYQGGDKTMMAWLVLASWNAKGEEKLTYEKELETLQLADDERKAILRKAGVVK
;
A
#
# COMPACT_ATOMS: atom_id res chain seq x y z
N MET A 1 -28.42 -11.35 -41.69
CA MET A 1 -29.17 -11.97 -40.57
C MET A 1 -28.42 -13.23 -40.21
N SER A 2 -27.49 -13.18 -39.28
CA SER A 2 -26.74 -14.31 -38.77
C SER A 2 -26.88 -14.36 -37.25
N SER A 3 -27.60 -15.38 -36.86
CA SER A 3 -27.97 -15.71 -35.49
C SER A 3 -26.72 -16.02 -34.62
N TRP A 4 -26.63 -15.34 -33.50
CA TRP A 4 -25.66 -15.63 -32.44
C TRP A 4 -25.95 -17.00 -31.80
N PRO A 5 -24.95 -17.85 -31.57
CA PRO A 5 -25.16 -19.07 -30.79
C PRO A 5 -25.36 -18.71 -29.31
N ALA A 6 -26.41 -19.27 -28.74
CA ALA A 6 -26.79 -19.14 -27.35
C ALA A 6 -25.62 -19.45 -26.40
N VAL A 7 -25.46 -18.62 -25.38
CA VAL A 7 -24.64 -18.86 -24.19
C VAL A 7 -25.00 -20.26 -23.66
N ARG A 8 -24.12 -21.21 -23.88
CA ARG A 8 -24.24 -22.55 -23.27
C ARG A 8 -24.11 -22.38 -21.76
N THR A 9 -25.22 -22.66 -21.10
CA THR A 9 -25.42 -22.76 -19.67
C THR A 9 -24.22 -23.43 -18.96
N LEU A 10 -23.78 -22.82 -17.86
CA LEU A 10 -22.90 -23.46 -16.88
C LEU A 10 -23.39 -24.90 -16.60
N PRO A 11 -22.49 -25.87 -16.44
CA PRO A 11 -22.91 -27.28 -16.27
C PRO A 11 -23.83 -27.40 -15.07
N ALA A 12 -24.90 -28.12 -15.26
CA ALA A 12 -25.99 -28.41 -14.28
C ALA A 12 -25.47 -28.94 -12.92
N CYS A 13 -24.22 -29.32 -12.82
CA CYS A 13 -23.60 -29.75 -11.57
C CYS A 13 -23.50 -28.65 -10.50
N LEU A 14 -23.49 -27.36 -10.90
CA LEU A 14 -23.50 -26.26 -9.92
C LEU A 14 -24.91 -25.97 -9.37
N LEU A 15 -25.94 -26.23 -10.15
CA LEU A 15 -27.35 -26.10 -9.72
C LEU A 15 -27.86 -27.30 -8.92
N LEU A 16 -27.33 -28.50 -9.16
CA LEU A 16 -27.70 -29.69 -8.37
C LEU A 16 -27.07 -29.70 -6.97
N ALA A 17 -25.92 -29.03 -6.77
CA ALA A 17 -25.34 -28.88 -5.44
C ALA A 17 -26.18 -27.98 -4.51
N LEU A 18 -26.98 -27.06 -5.07
CA LEU A 18 -27.88 -26.18 -4.31
C LEU A 18 -29.19 -26.86 -3.86
N ALA A 19 -29.65 -27.90 -4.55
CA ALA A 19 -30.93 -28.56 -4.26
C ALA A 19 -30.83 -29.67 -3.19
N LEU A 20 -29.65 -30.24 -2.95
CA LEU A 20 -29.44 -31.32 -1.96
C LEU A 20 -28.99 -30.83 -0.58
N THR A 21 -28.85 -29.55 -0.36
CA THR A 21 -28.28 -29.00 0.88
C THR A 21 -29.29 -28.29 1.80
N SER A 22 -30.53 -28.06 1.37
CA SER A 22 -31.44 -27.21 2.18
C SER A 22 -31.85 -27.88 3.51
N SER A 23 -32.03 -29.19 3.57
CA SER A 23 -32.45 -29.85 4.82
C SER A 23 -31.30 -30.11 5.79
N SER A 24 -30.08 -30.33 5.28
CA SER A 24 -28.90 -30.57 6.11
C SER A 24 -28.27 -29.26 6.64
N VAL A 25 -28.47 -28.16 5.94
CA VAL A 25 -27.98 -26.82 6.38
C VAL A 25 -28.82 -26.27 7.54
N LEU A 26 -30.13 -26.51 7.54
CA LEU A 26 -31.03 -26.12 8.65
C LEU A 26 -30.75 -26.84 9.97
N ALA A 27 -30.13 -28.03 9.92
CA ALA A 27 -29.70 -28.77 11.11
C ALA A 27 -28.27 -28.48 11.57
N ALA A 28 -27.54 -27.64 10.83
CA ALA A 28 -26.14 -27.31 11.15
C ALA A 28 -26.03 -26.26 12.28
N PRO A 29 -24.92 -26.26 13.05
CA PRO A 29 -24.68 -25.23 14.04
C PRO A 29 -24.70 -23.78 13.42
N PRO A 30 -25.14 -22.75 14.17
CA PRO A 30 -25.29 -21.38 13.65
C PRO A 30 -24.04 -20.83 12.99
N SER A 31 -22.87 -21.22 13.44
CA SER A 31 -21.57 -20.83 12.83
C SER A 31 -21.39 -21.40 11.42
N VAL A 32 -21.86 -22.61 11.19
CA VAL A 32 -21.81 -23.29 9.87
C VAL A 32 -22.83 -22.65 8.93
N GLN A 33 -24.04 -22.39 9.40
CA GLN A 33 -25.11 -21.75 8.63
C GLN A 33 -24.62 -20.36 8.13
N LYS A 34 -24.10 -19.51 9.02
CA LYS A 34 -23.53 -18.19 8.67
C LYS A 34 -22.39 -18.29 7.65
N ARG A 35 -21.58 -19.33 7.69
CA ARG A 35 -20.52 -19.54 6.72
C ARG A 35 -21.07 -19.93 5.35
N VAL A 36 -22.07 -20.78 5.30
CA VAL A 36 -22.74 -21.18 4.05
C VAL A 36 -23.39 -19.96 3.39
N GLU A 37 -24.10 -19.14 4.16
CA GLU A 37 -24.72 -17.88 3.69
C GLU A 37 -23.68 -16.93 3.11
N ARG A 38 -22.56 -16.68 3.82
CA ARG A 38 -21.47 -15.82 3.33
C ARG A 38 -20.86 -16.35 2.03
N ARG A 39 -20.68 -17.67 1.90
CA ARG A 39 -20.16 -18.26 0.66
C ARG A 39 -21.14 -18.11 -0.49
N ALA A 40 -22.42 -18.32 -0.28
CA ALA A 40 -23.45 -18.11 -1.29
C ALA A 40 -23.47 -16.64 -1.76
N GLU A 41 -23.36 -15.68 -0.83
CA GLU A 41 -23.24 -14.26 -1.17
C GLU A 41 -21.93 -13.96 -1.92
N THR A 42 -20.81 -14.56 -1.51
CA THR A 42 -19.53 -14.45 -2.19
C THR A 42 -19.61 -14.94 -3.63
N GLU A 43 -20.27 -16.08 -3.89
CA GLU A 43 -20.49 -16.62 -5.22
C GLU A 43 -21.28 -15.66 -6.11
N GLN A 44 -22.35 -15.07 -5.58
CA GLN A 44 -23.14 -14.08 -6.29
C GLN A 44 -22.33 -12.83 -6.64
N LEU A 45 -21.51 -12.33 -5.70
CA LEU A 45 -20.64 -11.17 -5.93
C LEU A 45 -19.59 -11.47 -6.99
N VAL A 46 -18.94 -12.63 -6.92
CA VAL A 46 -17.95 -13.05 -7.93
C VAL A 46 -18.60 -13.16 -9.31
N LEU A 47 -19.80 -13.73 -9.43
CA LEU A 47 -20.52 -13.78 -10.69
C LEU A 47 -20.81 -12.37 -11.25
N GLN A 48 -21.26 -11.44 -10.41
CA GLN A 48 -21.46 -10.04 -10.82
C GLN A 48 -20.16 -9.37 -11.31
N VAL A 49 -19.02 -9.69 -10.69
CA VAL A 49 -17.70 -9.23 -11.15
C VAL A 49 -17.36 -9.81 -12.52
N LEU A 50 -17.53 -11.13 -12.68
CA LEU A 50 -17.26 -11.84 -13.94
C LEU A 50 -18.16 -11.37 -15.09
N GLU A 51 -19.36 -10.95 -14.78
CA GLU A 51 -20.34 -10.39 -15.74
C GLU A 51 -20.13 -8.88 -15.99
N GLY A 52 -19.25 -8.22 -15.24
CA GLY A 52 -19.00 -6.77 -15.35
C GLY A 52 -20.13 -5.90 -14.80
N LYS A 53 -20.98 -6.47 -13.94
CA LYS A 53 -22.15 -5.79 -13.33
C LYS A 53 -21.78 -5.00 -12.06
N LEU A 54 -20.56 -5.18 -11.54
CA LEU A 54 -20.12 -4.58 -10.30
C LEU A 54 -18.79 -3.82 -10.51
N ALA A 55 -18.74 -2.57 -10.07
CA ALA A 55 -17.52 -1.75 -10.13
C ALA A 55 -16.42 -2.33 -9.23
N VAL A 56 -15.16 -2.29 -9.68
CA VAL A 56 -14.00 -2.88 -9.00
C VAL A 56 -13.88 -2.48 -7.52
N PRO A 57 -13.95 -1.16 -7.14
CA PRO A 57 -13.84 -0.79 -5.71
C PRO A 57 -14.96 -1.37 -4.85
N THR A 58 -16.19 -1.36 -5.38
CA THR A 58 -17.36 -1.91 -4.68
C THR A 58 -17.23 -3.43 -4.50
N ALA A 59 -16.75 -4.13 -5.55
CA ALA A 59 -16.52 -5.56 -5.51
C ALA A 59 -15.50 -5.92 -4.41
N ILE A 60 -14.35 -5.25 -4.39
CA ILE A 60 -13.30 -5.48 -3.39
C ILE A 60 -13.85 -5.24 -1.98
N SER A 61 -14.51 -4.10 -1.74
CA SER A 61 -15.04 -3.75 -0.43
C SER A 61 -16.07 -4.76 0.07
N ARG A 62 -17.03 -5.16 -0.78
CA ARG A 62 -18.07 -6.13 -0.40
C ARG A 62 -17.51 -7.54 -0.16
N LEU A 63 -16.58 -8.02 -1.01
CA LEU A 63 -15.93 -9.31 -0.82
C LEU A 63 -15.12 -9.36 0.48
N ARG A 64 -14.41 -8.29 0.82
CA ARG A 64 -13.66 -8.20 2.10
C ARG A 64 -14.57 -8.20 3.33
N LEU A 65 -15.76 -7.59 3.26
CA LEU A 65 -16.72 -7.61 4.37
C LEU A 65 -17.20 -9.03 4.70
N LEU A 66 -17.28 -9.90 3.71
CA LEU A 66 -17.69 -11.30 3.89
C LEU A 66 -16.60 -12.17 4.53
N ARG A 67 -15.33 -11.72 4.53
CA ARG A 67 -14.18 -12.48 5.05
C ARG A 67 -14.00 -13.87 4.43
N GLU A 68 -14.31 -13.98 3.13
CA GLU A 68 -14.17 -15.19 2.31
C GLU A 68 -13.26 -14.93 1.10
N GLU A 69 -12.28 -14.01 1.23
CA GLU A 69 -11.37 -13.57 0.15
C GLU A 69 -10.61 -14.74 -0.50
N PRO A 70 -10.11 -15.75 0.25
CA PRO A 70 -9.45 -16.90 -0.40
C PRO A 70 -10.41 -17.72 -1.27
N TYR A 71 -11.68 -17.86 -0.88
CA TYR A 71 -12.69 -18.54 -1.65
C TYR A 71 -13.04 -17.76 -2.92
N ALA A 72 -13.27 -16.44 -2.80
CA ALA A 72 -13.51 -15.56 -3.93
C ALA A 72 -12.34 -15.59 -4.94
N ALA A 73 -11.09 -15.51 -4.46
CA ALA A 73 -9.90 -15.57 -5.29
C ALA A 73 -9.78 -16.91 -6.05
N GLY A 74 -10.12 -18.03 -5.40
CA GLY A 74 -10.17 -19.35 -6.02
C GLY A 74 -11.17 -19.39 -7.19
N MET A 75 -12.38 -18.90 -6.98
CA MET A 75 -13.42 -18.84 -8.02
C MET A 75 -12.98 -17.94 -9.20
N ILE A 76 -12.45 -16.75 -8.91
CA ILE A 76 -11.95 -15.82 -9.93
C ILE A 76 -10.83 -16.51 -10.74
N THR A 77 -9.87 -17.12 -10.07
CA THR A 77 -8.75 -17.83 -10.74
C THR A 77 -9.24 -18.91 -11.69
N GLN A 78 -10.24 -19.70 -11.29
CA GLN A 78 -10.82 -20.75 -12.14
C GLN A 78 -11.61 -20.19 -13.32
N ALA A 79 -12.23 -19.02 -13.17
CA ALA A 79 -13.01 -18.38 -14.21
C ALA A 79 -12.17 -17.59 -15.23
N LEU A 80 -10.98 -17.10 -14.85
CA LEU A 80 -10.12 -16.25 -15.67
C LEU A 80 -9.91 -16.74 -17.12
N PRO A 81 -9.63 -18.02 -17.39
CA PRO A 81 -9.43 -18.50 -18.78
C PRO A 81 -10.65 -18.34 -19.69
N ARG A 82 -11.82 -18.08 -19.11
CA ARG A 82 -13.09 -17.90 -19.84
C ARG A 82 -13.47 -16.41 -20.00
N VAL A 83 -12.70 -15.51 -19.40
CA VAL A 83 -12.92 -14.06 -19.49
C VAL A 83 -12.21 -13.53 -20.74
N LEU A 84 -12.90 -13.56 -21.87
CA LEU A 84 -12.32 -13.20 -23.19
C LEU A 84 -12.39 -11.71 -23.51
N GLU A 85 -13.29 -10.97 -22.86
CA GLU A 85 -13.45 -9.53 -23.10
C GLU A 85 -12.34 -8.76 -22.37
N PRO A 86 -11.49 -7.97 -23.09
CA PRO A 86 -10.29 -7.36 -22.53
C PRO A 86 -10.56 -6.42 -21.33
N ARG A 87 -11.61 -5.60 -21.42
CA ARG A 87 -11.99 -4.69 -20.32
C ARG A 87 -12.35 -5.48 -19.06
N ARG A 88 -13.14 -6.52 -19.22
CA ARG A 88 -13.56 -7.38 -18.13
C ARG A 88 -12.38 -8.13 -17.49
N LEU A 89 -11.45 -8.61 -18.33
CA LEU A 89 -10.24 -9.24 -17.83
C LEU A 89 -9.40 -8.29 -16.96
N ARG A 90 -9.29 -7.01 -17.35
CA ARG A 90 -8.65 -5.97 -16.53
C ARG A 90 -9.36 -5.79 -15.19
N ASP A 91 -10.67 -5.66 -15.20
CA ASP A 91 -11.49 -5.45 -13.99
C ASP A 91 -11.40 -6.65 -13.05
N VAL A 92 -11.51 -7.87 -13.57
CA VAL A 92 -11.39 -9.13 -12.80
C VAL A 92 -9.98 -9.27 -12.20
N THR A 93 -8.94 -8.92 -12.98
CA THR A 93 -7.56 -8.91 -12.48
C THR A 93 -7.36 -7.88 -11.36
N ALA A 94 -7.95 -6.69 -11.50
CA ALA A 94 -7.91 -5.67 -10.46
C ALA A 94 -8.62 -6.10 -9.17
N VAL A 95 -9.77 -6.78 -9.28
CA VAL A 95 -10.45 -7.37 -8.11
C VAL A 95 -9.56 -8.42 -7.46
N LEU A 96 -9.03 -9.37 -8.22
CA LEU A 96 -8.14 -10.42 -7.69
C LEU A 96 -6.94 -9.85 -6.95
N ALA A 97 -6.28 -8.83 -7.53
CA ALA A 97 -5.18 -8.09 -6.92
C ALA A 97 -5.61 -7.37 -5.62
N GLY A 98 -6.85 -6.86 -5.60
CA GLY A 98 -7.42 -6.14 -4.46
C GLY A 98 -7.83 -7.03 -3.29
N LEU A 99 -7.99 -8.34 -3.47
CA LEU A 99 -8.32 -9.28 -2.38
C LEU A 99 -7.11 -9.55 -1.45
N GLU A 100 -5.89 -9.34 -1.90
CA GLU A 100 -4.65 -9.45 -1.12
C GLU A 100 -4.43 -10.82 -0.46
N VAL A 101 -4.81 -11.90 -1.15
CA VAL A 101 -4.67 -13.26 -0.63
C VAL A 101 -3.52 -14.01 -1.29
N ARG A 102 -2.72 -14.71 -0.49
CA ARG A 102 -1.54 -15.46 -0.96
C ARG A 102 -1.87 -16.53 -1.99
N THR A 103 -3.04 -17.12 -1.92
CA THR A 103 -3.48 -18.15 -2.88
C THR A 103 -3.65 -17.61 -4.30
N ALA A 104 -3.78 -16.29 -4.49
CA ALA A 104 -3.83 -15.64 -5.79
C ALA A 104 -2.43 -15.41 -6.42
N GLU A 105 -1.35 -15.54 -5.65
CA GLU A 105 0.01 -15.21 -6.13
C GLU A 105 0.41 -15.95 -7.42
N PRO A 106 0.21 -17.28 -7.57
CA PRO A 106 0.56 -17.98 -8.81
C PRO A 106 -0.20 -17.43 -10.04
N THR A 107 -1.46 -17.10 -9.86
CA THR A 107 -2.30 -16.51 -10.92
C THR A 107 -1.80 -15.12 -11.31
N LEU A 108 -1.49 -14.27 -10.32
CA LEU A 108 -0.93 -12.93 -10.55
C LEU A 108 0.43 -13.00 -11.25
N VAL A 109 1.28 -13.97 -10.92
CA VAL A 109 2.55 -14.24 -11.60
C VAL A 109 2.33 -14.56 -13.09
N GLY A 110 1.32 -15.36 -13.41
CA GLY A 110 0.94 -15.63 -14.81
C GLY A 110 0.46 -14.37 -15.53
N LEU A 111 -0.44 -13.61 -14.91
CA LEU A 111 -1.02 -12.38 -15.47
C LEU A 111 0.01 -11.24 -15.62
N ALA A 112 1.09 -11.22 -14.85
CA ALA A 112 2.18 -10.27 -15.02
C ALA A 112 2.93 -10.41 -16.35
N ARG A 113 2.68 -11.48 -17.11
CA ARG A 113 3.23 -11.71 -18.46
C ARG A 113 2.19 -11.52 -19.59
N HIS A 114 1.00 -11.05 -19.25
CA HIS A 114 -0.09 -10.88 -20.20
C HIS A 114 0.23 -9.80 -21.24
N GLU A 115 -0.29 -9.92 -22.47
CA GLU A 115 -0.09 -8.95 -23.55
C GLU A 115 -0.63 -7.56 -23.25
N ASP A 116 -1.77 -7.48 -22.52
CA ASP A 116 -2.40 -6.25 -22.11
C ASP A 116 -1.65 -5.59 -20.93
N GLY A 117 -1.20 -4.35 -21.13
CA GLY A 117 -0.44 -3.60 -20.12
C GLY A 117 -1.21 -3.33 -18.82
N ALA A 118 -2.53 -3.14 -18.90
CA ALA A 118 -3.33 -2.92 -17.69
C ALA A 118 -3.49 -4.21 -16.87
N VAL A 119 -3.60 -5.37 -17.53
CA VAL A 119 -3.60 -6.68 -16.85
C VAL A 119 -2.26 -6.89 -16.15
N ARG A 120 -1.12 -6.63 -16.82
CA ARG A 120 0.21 -6.72 -16.17
C ARG A 120 0.32 -5.77 -14.98
N MET A 121 -0.14 -4.53 -15.15
CA MET A 121 -0.10 -3.51 -14.08
C MET A 121 -0.86 -3.97 -12.83
N TYR A 122 -2.11 -4.41 -12.98
CA TYR A 122 -2.89 -4.91 -11.83
C TYR A 122 -2.29 -6.17 -11.22
N ALA A 123 -1.74 -7.08 -12.04
CA ALA A 123 -1.05 -8.26 -11.53
C ALA A 123 0.16 -7.88 -10.66
N VAL A 124 1.01 -6.97 -11.14
CA VAL A 124 2.16 -6.44 -10.36
C VAL A 124 1.69 -5.72 -9.10
N GLN A 125 0.61 -4.94 -9.18
CA GLN A 125 0.02 -4.29 -8.00
C GLN A 125 -0.37 -5.32 -6.93
N GLY A 126 -1.01 -6.41 -7.32
CA GLY A 126 -1.35 -7.51 -6.41
C GLY A 126 -0.11 -8.17 -5.80
N LEU A 127 0.91 -8.44 -6.62
CA LEU A 127 2.21 -8.97 -6.13
C LEU A 127 2.87 -8.01 -5.14
N GLY A 128 2.84 -6.71 -5.39
CA GLY A 128 3.37 -5.68 -4.50
C GLY A 128 2.64 -5.64 -3.15
N ARG A 129 1.30 -5.68 -3.14
CA ARG A 129 0.48 -5.74 -1.91
C ARG A 129 0.75 -6.99 -1.09
N LEU A 130 0.97 -8.11 -1.74
CA LEU A 130 1.38 -9.37 -1.11
C LEU A 130 2.84 -9.35 -0.64
N ARG A 131 3.61 -8.31 -0.96
CA ARG A 131 5.07 -8.27 -0.77
C ARG A 131 5.74 -9.54 -1.32
N SER A 132 5.30 -9.95 -2.50
CA SER A 132 5.78 -11.16 -3.17
C SER A 132 7.28 -11.07 -3.42
N GLN A 133 8.00 -12.15 -3.14
CA GLN A 133 9.43 -12.25 -3.42
C GLN A 133 9.72 -12.76 -4.85
N ARG A 134 8.70 -12.84 -5.70
CA ARG A 134 8.84 -13.23 -7.11
C ARG A 134 9.45 -12.09 -7.94
N THR A 135 10.64 -11.63 -7.51
CA THR A 135 11.38 -10.57 -8.20
C THR A 135 11.82 -10.99 -9.59
N ASP A 136 11.96 -12.29 -9.85
CA ASP A 136 12.22 -12.88 -11.17
C ASP A 136 11.17 -12.49 -12.23
N VAL A 137 9.92 -12.30 -11.80
CA VAL A 137 8.82 -11.88 -12.67
C VAL A 137 8.75 -10.36 -12.83
N MET A 138 9.07 -9.61 -11.76
CA MET A 138 8.93 -8.16 -11.74
C MET A 138 10.12 -7.43 -12.38
N LEU A 139 11.35 -7.92 -12.22
CA LEU A 139 12.56 -7.25 -12.72
C LEU A 139 12.52 -6.96 -14.24
N PRO A 140 12.12 -7.91 -15.12
CA PRO A 140 12.02 -7.62 -16.56
C PRO A 140 11.00 -6.52 -16.89
N LEU A 141 10.00 -6.32 -16.05
CA LEU A 141 8.96 -5.31 -16.26
C LEU A 141 9.40 -3.87 -15.87
N LEU A 142 10.61 -3.69 -15.35
CA LEU A 142 11.21 -2.35 -15.19
C LEU A 142 11.40 -1.65 -16.55
N GLU A 143 11.49 -2.40 -17.63
CA GLU A 143 11.63 -1.92 -19.01
C GLU A 143 10.32 -2.07 -19.80
N ASP A 144 9.18 -2.28 -19.15
CA ASP A 144 7.90 -2.46 -19.82
C ASP A 144 7.53 -1.24 -20.66
N LYS A 145 6.96 -1.47 -21.84
CA LYS A 145 6.48 -0.41 -22.73
C LYS A 145 5.38 0.48 -22.09
N SER A 146 4.62 -0.07 -21.16
CA SER A 146 3.58 0.66 -20.42
C SER A 146 4.17 1.39 -19.24
N LEU A 147 4.04 2.71 -19.24
CA LEU A 147 4.44 3.58 -18.12
C LEU A 147 3.78 3.16 -16.80
N GLY A 148 2.49 2.78 -16.85
CA GLY A 148 1.75 2.31 -15.67
C GLY A 148 2.36 1.05 -15.08
N VAL A 149 2.83 0.11 -15.90
CA VAL A 149 3.52 -1.11 -15.45
C VAL A 149 4.85 -0.74 -14.79
N ARG A 150 5.70 0.08 -15.41
CA ARG A 150 7.00 0.48 -14.84
C ARG A 150 6.84 1.16 -13.47
N ARG A 151 5.85 2.06 -13.33
CA ARG A 151 5.54 2.72 -12.05
C ARG A 151 5.13 1.72 -10.97
N GLU A 152 4.27 0.78 -11.33
CA GLU A 152 3.79 -0.21 -10.37
C GLU A 152 4.88 -1.21 -9.97
N VAL A 153 5.74 -1.59 -10.92
CA VAL A 153 6.93 -2.44 -10.65
C VAL A 153 7.89 -1.75 -9.66
N ALA A 154 8.15 -0.45 -9.84
CA ALA A 154 8.98 0.30 -8.91
C ALA A 154 8.42 0.22 -7.47
N ARG A 155 7.11 0.47 -7.30
CA ARG A 155 6.43 0.34 -6.00
C ARG A 155 6.50 -1.08 -5.45
N ALA A 156 6.18 -2.08 -6.28
CA ALA A 156 6.13 -3.47 -5.87
C ALA A 156 7.51 -3.98 -5.43
N LEU A 157 8.56 -3.70 -6.20
CA LEU A 157 9.94 -4.08 -5.85
C LEU A 157 10.42 -3.38 -4.56
N GLY A 158 10.12 -2.09 -4.38
CA GLY A 158 10.40 -1.37 -3.13
C GLY A 158 9.71 -2.02 -1.92
N ALA A 159 8.46 -2.47 -2.07
CA ALA A 159 7.71 -3.13 -1.02
C ALA A 159 8.29 -4.51 -0.60
N THR A 160 9.07 -5.15 -1.47
CA THR A 160 9.73 -6.45 -1.15
C THR A 160 10.79 -6.33 -0.06
N ARG A 161 11.39 -5.15 0.10
CA ARG A 161 12.56 -4.91 0.98
C ARG A 161 13.71 -5.89 0.72
N ASN A 162 13.93 -6.23 -0.54
CA ASN A 162 14.94 -7.20 -0.97
C ASN A 162 16.18 -6.45 -1.50
N PRO A 163 17.34 -6.52 -0.82
CA PRO A 163 18.54 -5.83 -1.28
C PRO A 163 19.04 -6.27 -2.67
N LYS A 164 18.68 -7.47 -3.10
CA LYS A 164 19.12 -8.00 -4.40
C LYS A 164 18.56 -7.21 -5.60
N VAL A 165 17.48 -6.44 -5.42
CA VAL A 165 16.88 -5.65 -6.51
C VAL A 165 17.45 -4.23 -6.60
N GLY A 166 18.22 -3.76 -5.60
CA GLY A 166 18.70 -2.39 -5.50
C GLY A 166 19.48 -1.91 -6.73
N ALA A 167 20.40 -2.72 -7.22
CA ALA A 167 21.21 -2.38 -8.40
C ALA A 167 20.36 -2.25 -9.68
N ALA A 168 19.41 -3.15 -9.91
CA ALA A 168 18.50 -3.09 -11.06
C ALA A 168 17.59 -1.85 -11.00
N LEU A 169 17.01 -1.56 -9.83
CA LEU A 169 16.22 -0.35 -9.62
C LEU A 169 17.02 0.93 -9.92
N LEU A 170 18.27 1.00 -9.48
CA LEU A 170 19.13 2.14 -9.74
C LEU A 170 19.47 2.29 -11.22
N THR A 171 19.77 1.18 -11.91
CA THR A 171 20.01 1.17 -13.36
C THR A 171 18.78 1.71 -14.09
N SER A 172 17.59 1.22 -13.75
CA SER A 172 16.34 1.71 -14.34
C SER A 172 16.08 3.19 -14.02
N ALA A 173 16.39 3.66 -12.80
CA ALA A 173 16.25 5.06 -12.45
C ALA A 173 17.12 6.00 -13.29
N ARG A 174 18.32 5.56 -13.67
CA ARG A 174 19.22 6.32 -14.55
C ARG A 174 18.72 6.39 -15.99
N ALA A 175 18.12 5.31 -16.48
CA ALA A 175 17.62 5.21 -17.85
C ALA A 175 16.19 5.80 -18.01
N GLU A 176 15.42 5.93 -16.93
CA GLU A 176 14.02 6.37 -16.98
C GLU A 176 13.90 7.83 -17.39
N THR A 177 13.03 8.08 -18.36
CA THR A 177 12.75 9.41 -18.91
C THR A 177 11.53 10.08 -18.27
N ASP A 178 10.59 9.29 -17.74
CA ASP A 178 9.43 9.82 -17.04
C ASP A 178 9.82 10.27 -15.61
N PRO A 179 9.69 11.56 -15.28
CA PRO A 179 10.14 12.09 -13.99
C PRO A 179 9.49 11.42 -12.78
N GLN A 180 8.20 11.09 -12.88
CA GLN A 180 7.48 10.46 -11.76
C GLN A 180 7.91 9.00 -11.54
N THR A 181 8.19 8.29 -12.62
CA THR A 181 8.72 6.92 -12.51
C THR A 181 10.13 6.91 -11.95
N ARG A 182 10.98 7.86 -12.38
CA ARG A 182 12.33 8.05 -11.83
C ARG A 182 12.31 8.28 -10.32
N VAL A 183 11.43 9.15 -9.85
CA VAL A 183 11.20 9.40 -8.41
C VAL A 183 10.87 8.09 -7.67
N LEU A 184 9.89 7.33 -8.17
CA LEU A 184 9.49 6.05 -7.57
C LEU A 184 10.63 5.02 -7.55
N LEU A 185 11.44 4.98 -8.60
CA LEU A 185 12.60 4.07 -8.67
C LEU A 185 13.67 4.44 -7.64
N LEU A 186 13.99 5.72 -7.47
CA LEU A 186 14.97 6.19 -6.46
C LEU A 186 14.50 5.88 -5.04
N GLU A 187 13.23 6.08 -4.73
CA GLU A 187 12.65 5.69 -3.45
C GLU A 187 12.68 4.16 -3.25
N ALA A 188 12.39 3.39 -4.30
CA ALA A 188 12.44 1.94 -4.26
C ALA A 188 13.87 1.41 -4.03
N VAL A 189 14.91 2.07 -4.58
CA VAL A 189 16.31 1.75 -4.26
C VAL A 189 16.55 1.86 -2.75
N GLY A 190 16.12 2.96 -2.14
CA GLY A 190 16.22 3.14 -0.69
C GLY A 190 15.45 2.07 0.10
N ALA A 191 14.19 1.82 -0.30
CA ALA A 191 13.32 0.84 0.34
C ALA A 191 13.82 -0.60 0.21
N SER A 192 14.59 -0.92 -0.84
CA SER A 192 15.21 -2.25 -1.04
C SER A 192 16.14 -2.64 0.11
N GLY A 193 16.75 -1.66 0.78
CA GLY A 193 17.74 -1.88 1.84
C GLY A 193 19.16 -2.20 1.34
N ASP A 194 19.43 -2.08 0.03
CA ASP A 194 20.75 -2.29 -0.53
C ASP A 194 21.65 -1.08 -0.26
N LYS A 195 22.34 -1.09 0.88
CA LYS A 195 23.25 -0.02 1.30
C LYS A 195 24.39 0.25 0.32
N LYS A 196 24.74 -0.70 -0.55
CA LYS A 196 25.79 -0.53 -1.57
C LYS A 196 25.41 0.53 -2.61
N GLN A 197 24.11 0.84 -2.74
CA GLN A 197 23.62 1.83 -3.68
C GLN A 197 23.68 3.28 -3.14
N ALA A 198 23.98 3.50 -1.86
CA ALA A 198 24.02 4.83 -1.27
C ALA A 198 24.99 5.81 -1.98
N PRO A 199 26.21 5.44 -2.34
CA PRO A 199 27.10 6.35 -3.07
C PRO A 199 26.54 6.80 -4.43
N ALA A 200 25.83 5.90 -5.11
CA ALA A 200 25.22 6.19 -6.39
C ALA A 200 23.94 7.02 -6.27
N LEU A 201 23.16 6.84 -5.20
CA LEU A 201 22.01 7.71 -4.87
C LEU A 201 22.47 9.14 -4.53
N LYS A 202 23.61 9.29 -3.85
CA LYS A 202 24.16 10.60 -3.50
C LYS A 202 24.33 11.51 -4.71
N ALA A 203 24.71 10.97 -5.87
CA ALA A 203 24.88 11.74 -7.10
C ALA A 203 23.56 12.42 -7.57
N PHE A 204 22.40 11.92 -7.19
CA PHE A 204 21.10 12.53 -7.50
C PHE A 204 20.70 13.66 -6.54
N LEU A 205 21.45 13.92 -5.47
CA LEU A 205 21.19 15.07 -4.61
C LEU A 205 21.48 16.43 -5.30
N ASP A 206 22.26 16.41 -6.37
CA ASP A 206 22.61 17.59 -7.18
C ASP A 206 21.83 17.62 -8.50
N ASP A 207 20.81 16.76 -8.69
CA ASP A 207 19.96 16.77 -9.89
C ASP A 207 19.22 18.10 -10.04
N SER A 208 18.98 18.54 -11.28
CA SER A 208 18.25 19.77 -11.58
C SER A 208 16.79 19.71 -11.09
N SER A 209 16.17 18.53 -11.09
CA SER A 209 14.81 18.30 -10.61
C SER A 209 14.76 18.23 -9.09
N GLU A 210 13.99 19.13 -8.46
CA GLU A 210 13.76 19.12 -7.01
C GLU A 210 13.17 17.77 -6.54
N SER A 211 12.20 17.23 -7.26
CA SER A 211 11.59 15.94 -6.91
C SER A 211 12.58 14.78 -6.97
N THR A 212 13.53 14.81 -7.92
CA THR A 212 14.62 13.84 -8.00
C THR A 212 15.55 13.96 -6.79
N ARG A 213 15.98 15.19 -6.45
CA ARG A 213 16.83 15.44 -5.26
C ARG A 213 16.15 14.95 -3.98
N PHE A 214 14.86 15.26 -3.81
CA PHE A 214 14.09 14.86 -2.64
C PHE A 214 13.97 13.33 -2.54
N SER A 215 13.66 12.64 -3.64
CA SER A 215 13.53 11.18 -3.65
C SER A 215 14.85 10.46 -3.44
N ALA A 216 15.96 11.01 -3.95
CA ALA A 216 17.30 10.52 -3.65
C ALA A 216 17.63 10.68 -2.15
N ALA A 217 17.35 11.84 -1.57
CA ALA A 217 17.51 12.06 -0.13
C ALA A 217 16.64 11.11 0.70
N ARG A 218 15.40 10.89 0.28
CA ARG A 218 14.49 9.92 0.88
C ARG A 218 15.07 8.50 0.85
N GLY A 219 15.55 8.08 -0.33
CA GLY A 219 16.22 6.80 -0.49
C GLY A 219 17.45 6.64 0.40
N LEU A 220 18.28 7.68 0.52
CA LEU A 220 19.44 7.70 1.41
C LEU A 220 19.05 7.62 2.88
N CYS A 221 18.00 8.31 3.33
CA CYS A 221 17.48 8.20 4.69
C CYS A 221 17.02 6.75 4.98
N LEU A 222 16.31 6.09 4.06
CA LEU A 222 15.87 4.70 4.19
C LEU A 222 17.04 3.73 4.28
N LEU A 223 18.15 4.01 3.60
CA LEU A 223 19.39 3.22 3.69
C LEU A 223 20.20 3.52 4.98
N GLY A 224 19.83 4.57 5.72
CA GLY A 224 20.58 5.05 6.88
C GLY A 224 21.86 5.78 6.53
N ALA A 225 21.97 6.32 5.32
CA ALA A 225 23.13 7.07 4.84
C ALA A 225 23.11 8.49 5.37
N PRO A 226 24.25 9.02 5.89
CA PRO A 226 24.31 10.34 6.51
C PRO A 226 23.94 11.49 5.56
N GLU A 227 24.22 11.37 4.29
CA GLU A 227 23.93 12.40 3.28
C GLU A 227 22.42 12.69 3.15
N GLY A 228 21.56 11.67 3.30
CA GLY A 228 20.12 11.89 3.31
C GLY A 228 19.65 12.69 4.53
N PHE A 229 20.21 12.41 5.69
CA PHE A 229 19.92 13.16 6.91
C PHE A 229 20.51 14.57 6.87
N ASP A 230 21.68 14.77 6.26
CA ASP A 230 22.26 16.10 6.04
C ASP A 230 21.39 16.97 5.14
N PHE A 231 20.88 16.38 4.07
CA PHE A 231 19.93 17.04 3.17
C PHE A 231 18.64 17.43 3.92
N SER A 232 18.08 16.54 4.71
CA SER A 232 16.90 16.83 5.54
C SER A 232 17.17 17.95 6.55
N ARG A 233 18.32 17.94 7.26
CA ARG A 233 18.67 19.00 8.23
C ARG A 233 18.74 20.38 7.59
N LYS A 234 19.26 20.48 6.36
CA LYS A 234 19.26 21.75 5.60
C LYS A 234 17.83 22.25 5.33
N LEU A 235 16.91 21.35 4.95
CA LEU A 235 15.51 21.71 4.76
C LEU A 235 14.84 22.13 6.07
N LEU A 236 15.09 21.40 7.16
CA LEU A 236 14.52 21.71 8.49
C LEU A 236 15.02 23.06 9.04
N ALA A 237 16.19 23.54 8.63
CA ALA A 237 16.73 24.83 9.02
C ALA A 237 16.18 26.02 8.20
N SER A 238 15.32 25.78 7.21
CA SER A 238 14.74 26.85 6.38
C SER A 238 13.79 27.74 7.19
N GLU A 239 13.72 29.01 6.82
CA GLU A 239 12.70 29.93 7.35
C GLU A 239 11.31 29.62 6.78
N ASP A 240 11.23 29.03 5.58
CA ASP A 240 9.99 28.63 4.94
C ASP A 240 9.41 27.36 5.60
N LYS A 241 8.20 27.51 6.14
CA LYS A 241 7.46 26.41 6.80
C LYS A 241 7.21 25.21 5.88
N LEU A 242 6.97 25.43 4.58
CA LEU A 242 6.73 24.36 3.62
C LEU A 242 8.00 23.56 3.39
N VAL A 243 9.14 24.24 3.24
CA VAL A 243 10.45 23.59 3.09
C VAL A 243 10.82 22.80 4.35
N ARG A 244 10.54 23.33 5.56
CA ARG A 244 10.76 22.57 6.80
C ARG A 244 9.89 21.30 6.87
N ARG A 245 8.65 21.38 6.42
CA ARG A 245 7.75 20.20 6.35
C ARG A 245 8.25 19.16 5.35
N GLN A 246 8.82 19.58 4.22
CA GLN A 246 9.50 18.66 3.30
C GLN A 246 10.67 17.95 3.99
N GLY A 247 11.50 18.69 4.75
CA GLY A 247 12.57 18.10 5.55
C GLY A 247 12.07 17.06 6.55
N LEU A 248 10.97 17.36 7.24
CA LEU A 248 10.33 16.43 8.18
C LEU A 248 9.84 15.14 7.48
N ALA A 249 9.26 15.26 6.28
CA ALA A 249 8.73 14.12 5.53
C ALA A 249 9.81 13.09 5.16
N LEU A 250 11.08 13.47 5.07
CA LEU A 250 12.19 12.54 4.82
C LEU A 250 12.38 11.52 5.95
N TYR A 251 11.85 11.78 7.14
CA TYR A 251 11.95 10.85 8.29
C TYR A 251 10.79 9.86 8.39
N GLU A 252 9.80 9.91 7.51
CA GLU A 252 8.70 8.95 7.50
C GLU A 252 9.21 7.50 7.39
N GLY A 253 8.79 6.63 8.31
CA GLY A 253 9.21 5.21 8.34
C GLY A 253 10.68 4.98 8.73
N ILE A 254 11.40 6.02 9.20
CA ILE A 254 12.76 5.88 9.72
C ILE A 254 12.70 5.49 11.20
N PRO A 255 13.43 4.43 11.64
CA PRO A 255 13.46 4.02 13.03
C PRO A 255 13.89 5.16 13.97
N VAL A 256 13.30 5.22 15.18
CA VAL A 256 13.54 6.28 16.17
C VAL A 256 15.03 6.48 16.49
N LYS A 257 15.83 5.42 16.51
CA LYS A 257 17.27 5.48 16.76
C LYS A 257 17.98 6.45 15.80
N GLN A 258 17.51 6.54 14.56
CA GLN A 258 18.09 7.39 13.51
C GLN A 258 17.40 8.76 13.42
N SER A 259 16.10 8.82 13.67
CA SER A 259 15.30 10.04 13.51
C SER A 259 15.29 10.94 14.75
N ALA A 260 15.39 10.38 15.96
CA ALA A 260 15.27 11.14 17.20
C ALA A 260 16.22 12.33 17.35
N PRO A 261 17.52 12.26 16.96
CA PRO A 261 18.41 13.40 17.11
C PRO A 261 17.94 14.65 16.36
N ALA A 262 17.30 14.47 15.19
CA ALA A 262 16.79 15.57 14.39
C ALA A 262 15.36 15.99 14.77
N LEU A 263 14.52 15.04 15.18
CA LEU A 263 13.09 15.30 15.38
C LEU A 263 12.72 15.73 16.80
N ARG A 264 13.45 15.30 17.84
CA ARG A 264 13.14 15.70 19.22
C ARG A 264 13.19 17.20 19.45
N PRO A 265 14.17 17.98 18.91
CA PRO A 265 14.15 19.41 19.04
C PRO A 265 12.91 20.08 18.42
N LEU A 266 12.30 19.45 17.39
CA LEU A 266 11.12 19.98 16.72
C LEU A 266 9.84 19.88 17.58
N LEU A 267 9.83 19.10 18.66
CA LEU A 267 8.70 19.04 19.58
C LEU A 267 8.39 20.39 20.24
N GLU A 268 9.38 21.27 20.33
CA GLU A 268 9.28 22.63 20.88
C GLU A 268 9.17 23.69 19.78
N ASP A 269 9.06 23.29 18.50
CA ASP A 269 8.98 24.24 17.38
C ASP A 269 7.72 25.11 17.48
N LYS A 270 7.84 26.39 17.11
CA LYS A 270 6.72 27.34 17.06
C LYS A 270 5.66 26.94 16.02
N ASP A 271 6.06 26.25 14.93
CA ASP A 271 5.13 25.63 13.99
C ASP A 271 4.59 24.32 14.61
N ARG A 272 3.42 24.40 15.21
CA ARG A 272 2.77 23.27 15.87
C ARG A 272 2.47 22.11 14.92
N THR A 273 2.33 22.36 13.62
CA THR A 273 2.20 21.31 12.61
C THR A 273 3.51 20.52 12.48
N LEU A 274 4.64 21.21 12.55
CA LEU A 274 5.95 20.55 12.52
C LEU A 274 6.19 19.74 13.80
N ALA A 275 5.85 20.31 14.97
CA ALA A 275 5.97 19.62 16.26
C ALA A 275 5.09 18.35 16.34
N ALA A 276 3.81 18.47 15.94
CA ALA A 276 2.88 17.35 15.93
C ALA A 276 3.32 16.25 14.96
N GLY A 277 3.74 16.61 13.73
CA GLY A 277 4.25 15.67 12.75
C GLY A 277 5.54 14.97 13.22
N ALA A 278 6.46 15.69 13.87
CA ALA A 278 7.66 15.11 14.47
C ALA A 278 7.33 14.07 15.54
N ALA A 279 6.38 14.37 16.43
CA ALA A 279 5.91 13.42 17.46
C ALA A 279 5.29 12.17 16.84
N ARG A 280 4.45 12.33 15.80
CA ARG A 280 3.86 11.19 15.07
C ARG A 280 4.95 10.31 14.44
N ILE A 281 5.91 10.90 13.75
CA ILE A 281 7.01 10.15 13.11
C ILE A 281 7.85 9.42 14.15
N LEU A 282 8.18 10.06 15.27
CA LEU A 282 8.90 9.43 16.37
C LEU A 282 8.12 8.24 16.95
N TYR A 283 6.79 8.41 17.15
CA TYR A 283 5.91 7.33 17.61
C TYR A 283 5.92 6.13 16.65
N GLN A 284 5.74 6.39 15.37
CA GLN A 284 5.78 5.36 14.31
C GLN A 284 7.15 4.71 14.20
N GLY A 285 8.21 5.46 14.43
CA GLY A 285 9.59 4.98 14.49
C GLY A 285 9.93 4.13 15.72
N GLY A 286 9.01 4.05 16.71
CA GLY A 286 9.13 3.19 17.89
C GLY A 286 9.15 3.91 19.24
N ASP A 287 9.15 5.25 19.30
CA ASP A 287 9.05 6.00 20.56
C ASP A 287 7.61 6.07 21.08
N LYS A 288 7.20 5.07 21.82
CA LYS A 288 5.83 4.95 22.34
C LYS A 288 5.42 6.09 23.29
N THR A 289 6.37 6.85 23.83
CA THR A 289 6.07 7.99 24.72
C THR A 289 5.43 9.14 23.97
N MET A 290 5.63 9.25 22.67
CA MET A 290 5.08 10.31 21.83
C MET A 290 3.56 10.27 21.68
N MET A 291 2.92 9.13 21.87
CA MET A 291 1.46 9.07 21.92
C MET A 291 0.92 9.87 23.11
N ALA A 292 1.50 9.69 24.30
CA ALA A 292 1.11 10.46 25.48
C ALA A 292 1.41 11.97 25.28
N TRP A 293 2.54 12.29 24.66
CA TRP A 293 2.90 13.66 24.33
C TRP A 293 1.84 14.32 23.43
N LEU A 294 1.42 13.65 22.34
CA LEU A 294 0.38 14.16 21.43
C LEU A 294 -0.97 14.37 22.12
N VAL A 295 -1.40 13.42 22.97
CA VAL A 295 -2.66 13.50 23.71
C VAL A 295 -2.64 14.69 24.67
N LEU A 296 -1.54 14.88 25.42
CA LEU A 296 -1.42 15.99 26.37
C LEU A 296 -1.28 17.34 25.65
N ALA A 297 -0.56 17.40 24.54
CA ALA A 297 -0.46 18.59 23.69
C ALA A 297 -1.85 19.01 23.17
N SER A 298 -2.62 18.05 22.63
CA SER A 298 -4.01 18.29 22.19
C SER A 298 -4.91 18.73 23.34
N TRP A 299 -4.78 18.15 24.52
CA TRP A 299 -5.59 18.53 25.69
C TRP A 299 -5.35 19.97 26.13
N ASN A 300 -4.10 20.40 26.14
CA ASN A 300 -3.70 21.73 26.59
C ASN A 300 -3.92 22.82 25.52
N ALA A 301 -4.01 22.44 24.25
CA ALA A 301 -4.17 23.37 23.14
C ALA A 301 -5.63 23.82 22.94
N LYS A 302 -5.80 24.97 22.25
CA LYS A 302 -7.11 25.53 21.89
C LYS A 302 -7.14 25.90 20.40
N GLY A 303 -8.37 26.01 19.85
CA GLY A 303 -8.56 26.48 18.46
C GLY A 303 -7.81 25.65 17.43
N GLU A 304 -7.16 26.28 16.49
CA GLU A 304 -6.42 25.63 15.37
C GLU A 304 -5.26 24.76 15.85
N GLU A 305 -4.58 25.17 16.93
CA GLU A 305 -3.50 24.39 17.51
C GLU A 305 -4.00 23.02 17.96
N LYS A 306 -5.15 22.97 18.62
CA LYS A 306 -5.79 21.71 19.04
C LYS A 306 -6.10 20.84 17.83
N LEU A 307 -6.70 21.41 16.78
CA LEU A 307 -7.03 20.67 15.56
C LEU A 307 -5.80 20.04 14.90
N THR A 308 -4.66 20.71 14.98
CA THR A 308 -3.39 20.19 14.46
C THR A 308 -2.98 18.89 15.15
N TYR A 309 -3.05 18.81 16.48
CA TYR A 309 -2.74 17.59 17.22
C TYR A 309 -3.78 16.50 17.04
N GLU A 310 -5.09 16.88 17.00
CA GLU A 310 -6.18 15.92 16.75
C GLU A 310 -6.02 15.21 15.40
N LYS A 311 -5.63 15.93 14.35
CA LYS A 311 -5.37 15.35 13.02
C LYS A 311 -4.29 14.26 13.06
N GLU A 312 -3.21 14.46 13.82
CA GLU A 312 -2.16 13.44 13.95
C GLU A 312 -2.64 12.25 14.79
N LEU A 313 -3.46 12.48 15.83
CA LEU A 313 -4.08 11.41 16.62
C LEU A 313 -5.05 10.56 15.77
N GLU A 314 -5.87 11.20 14.93
CA GLU A 314 -6.72 10.51 13.95
C GLU A 314 -5.90 9.66 12.98
N THR A 315 -4.79 10.21 12.47
CA THR A 315 -3.87 9.47 11.59
C THR A 315 -3.30 8.22 12.27
N LEU A 316 -3.09 8.28 13.58
CA LEU A 316 -2.62 7.16 14.39
C LEU A 316 -3.75 6.22 14.85
N GLN A 317 -5.01 6.55 14.54
CA GLN A 317 -6.21 5.76 14.89
C GLN A 317 -6.32 5.46 16.39
N LEU A 318 -5.99 6.45 17.24
CA LEU A 318 -6.07 6.30 18.70
C LEU A 318 -7.52 6.14 19.14
N ALA A 319 -7.82 5.05 19.83
CA ALA A 319 -9.14 4.80 20.39
C ALA A 319 -9.46 5.73 21.57
N ASP A 320 -10.75 6.11 21.73
CA ASP A 320 -11.19 7.01 22.79
C ASP A 320 -10.85 6.49 24.20
N ASP A 321 -10.93 5.19 24.41
CA ASP A 321 -10.61 4.57 25.70
C ASP A 321 -9.12 4.64 26.02
N GLU A 322 -8.24 4.46 25.03
CA GLU A 322 -6.81 4.62 25.18
C GLU A 322 -6.45 6.08 25.49
N ARG A 323 -7.11 7.03 24.80
CA ARG A 323 -6.96 8.47 25.07
C ARG A 323 -7.31 8.81 26.51
N LYS A 324 -8.47 8.35 27.00
CA LYS A 324 -8.91 8.54 28.39
C LYS A 324 -7.92 7.93 29.38
N ALA A 325 -7.40 6.73 29.08
CA ALA A 325 -6.41 6.08 29.93
C ALA A 325 -5.11 6.90 30.06
N ILE A 326 -4.63 7.49 28.97
CA ILE A 326 -3.45 8.38 28.97
C ILE A 326 -3.73 9.62 29.85
N LEU A 327 -4.87 10.28 29.69
CA LEU A 327 -5.24 11.47 30.46
C LEU A 327 -5.40 11.17 31.97
N ARG A 328 -5.98 10.01 32.33
CA ARG A 328 -6.06 9.57 33.74
C ARG A 328 -4.68 9.33 34.33
N LYS A 329 -3.80 8.61 33.60
CA LYS A 329 -2.44 8.35 34.05
C LYS A 329 -1.62 9.63 34.25
N ALA A 330 -1.93 10.68 33.49
CA ALA A 330 -1.32 11.99 33.62
C ALA A 330 -1.99 12.86 34.73
N GLY A 331 -3.04 12.37 35.41
CA GLY A 331 -3.74 13.12 36.45
C GLY A 331 -4.58 14.29 35.93
N VAL A 332 -4.91 14.33 34.65
CA VAL A 332 -5.61 15.42 33.98
C VAL A 332 -7.13 15.26 34.08
N VAL A 333 -7.60 14.02 34.06
CA VAL A 333 -9.02 13.64 34.24
C VAL A 333 -9.13 12.52 35.29
N LYS A 334 -10.31 12.45 35.96
CA LYS A 334 -10.63 11.40 36.92
C LYS A 334 -11.03 10.10 36.29
#